data_7a357962297fe612ad18ad3fc8d4b383
#
_entry.id   7a357962297fe612ad18ad3fc8d4b383
#
_cell.length_a   1.000
_cell.length_b   1.000
_cell.length_c   1.000
_cell.angle_alpha   90.00
_cell.angle_beta   90.00
_cell.angle_gamma   90.00
#
_symmetry.space_group_name_H-M   'P 1'
#
loop_
_entity.id
_entity.type
_entity.pdbx_description
1 polymer ?
#
loop_
_entity_poly.entity_id
_entity_poly.type
_entity_poly.pdbx_seq_one_letter_code
_entity_poly.pdbx_strand_id
1 'polypeptide(L)'
;LTLELLREVKEGRSLAAAMEAHPSVFSRMYVNIVRAGEEGGILHELLPELAEFLDTSAKTRQTIVSAMIYPAVLLVTGIVSVFLLLVFVVPQFAAMFEDAGTQIPPAAQFLLSLSDWLQSYGFLIPLALVAAFFGWRQLDAQASTRLRRDRFLLGLPLLGPLILTRESAVFARTLGSLLGAGIPLIRALRVAREVVANDQLSAQLIQVEEDVRGGAGLGAALEKTQQFPTLLHQLVAVGEESGRTASILVKSAATFDNIVRNQMASLVAALQPALILILALAVGGITITMLSAVFSMNAVEF
;
A
#
# COMPACT_ATOMS: atom_id res chain seq x y z
N LEU A 1 13.90 22.31 13.13
CA LEU A 1 13.14 21.23 13.75
C LEU A 1 13.82 20.71 15.02
N THR A 2 15.02 20.09 14.97
CA THR A 2 15.68 19.51 16.17
C THR A 2 15.94 20.57 17.26
N LEU A 3 16.36 21.77 16.87
CA LEU A 3 16.53 22.89 17.82
C LEU A 3 15.20 23.40 18.38
N GLU A 4 14.13 23.35 17.64
CA GLU A 4 12.78 23.70 18.08
C GLU A 4 12.28 22.70 19.14
N LEU A 5 12.34 21.39 18.83
CA LEU A 5 12.00 20.34 19.77
C LEU A 5 12.82 20.46 21.07
N LEU A 6 14.15 20.71 20.95
CA LEU A 6 15.00 20.90 22.13
C LEU A 6 14.56 22.09 22.97
N ARG A 7 14.15 23.20 22.33
CA ARG A 7 13.68 24.39 23.03
C ARG A 7 12.37 24.08 23.77
N GLU A 8 11.40 23.47 23.10
CA GLU A 8 10.10 23.14 23.70
C GLU A 8 10.24 22.16 24.88
N VAL A 9 11.12 21.16 24.76
CA VAL A 9 11.40 20.23 25.87
C VAL A 9 12.11 20.94 27.04
N LYS A 10 13.06 21.87 26.77
CA LYS A 10 13.69 22.68 27.82
C LYS A 10 12.69 23.65 28.51
N GLU A 11 11.67 24.07 27.80
CA GLU A 11 10.56 24.88 28.34
C GLU A 11 9.54 24.05 29.18
N GLY A 12 9.77 22.73 29.29
CA GLY A 12 8.99 21.82 30.13
C GLY A 12 7.84 21.08 29.38
N ARG A 13 7.76 21.19 28.05
CA ARG A 13 6.82 20.37 27.27
C ARG A 13 7.35 18.94 27.14
N SER A 14 6.42 17.97 27.08
CA SER A 14 6.84 16.61 26.76
C SER A 14 7.36 16.50 25.32
N LEU A 15 8.30 15.58 25.07
CA LEU A 15 8.83 15.33 23.74
C LEU A 15 7.71 14.91 22.76
N ALA A 16 6.78 14.07 23.22
CA ALA A 16 5.61 13.66 22.44
C ALA A 16 4.75 14.87 22.04
N ALA A 17 4.50 15.82 22.96
CA ALA A 17 3.73 17.03 22.64
C ALA A 17 4.47 17.97 21.69
N ALA A 18 5.79 18.07 21.80
CA ALA A 18 6.61 18.83 20.87
C ALA A 18 6.61 18.18 19.45
N MET A 19 6.68 16.86 19.37
CA MET A 19 6.58 16.13 18.08
C MET A 19 5.19 16.25 17.45
N GLU A 20 4.12 16.26 18.24
CA GLU A 20 2.73 16.38 17.77
C GLU A 20 2.47 17.72 17.05
N ALA A 21 3.20 18.76 17.40
CA ALA A 21 3.15 20.07 16.71
C ALA A 21 3.68 20.02 15.26
N HIS A 22 4.40 18.95 14.87
CA HIS A 22 4.99 18.78 13.55
C HIS A 22 4.46 17.54 12.81
N PRO A 23 3.15 17.46 12.48
CA PRO A 23 2.51 16.25 11.92
C PRO A 23 2.99 15.89 10.49
N SER A 24 3.64 16.82 9.80
CA SER A 24 4.27 16.57 8.50
C SER A 24 5.55 15.74 8.58
N VAL A 25 6.20 15.72 9.76
CA VAL A 25 7.44 14.99 10.01
C VAL A 25 7.21 13.75 10.86
N PHE A 26 6.42 13.91 11.93
CA PHE A 26 6.15 12.83 12.87
C PHE A 26 4.73 12.30 12.69
N SER A 27 4.61 11.04 12.29
CA SER A 27 3.30 10.39 12.23
C SER A 27 2.73 10.17 13.63
N ARG A 28 1.42 10.00 13.73
CA ARG A 28 0.74 9.68 15.00
C ARG A 28 1.36 8.46 15.71
N MET A 29 1.81 7.48 14.93
CA MET A 29 2.49 6.30 15.44
C MET A 29 3.73 6.68 16.27
N TYR A 30 4.62 7.53 15.75
CA TYR A 30 5.84 7.95 16.45
C TYR A 30 5.52 8.71 17.72
N VAL A 31 4.58 9.65 17.63
CA VAL A 31 4.14 10.45 18.78
C VAL A 31 3.59 9.54 19.88
N ASN A 32 2.77 8.55 19.55
CA ASN A 32 2.17 7.63 20.53
C ASN A 32 3.23 6.72 21.19
N ILE A 33 4.20 6.21 20.43
CA ILE A 33 5.31 5.42 20.99
C ILE A 33 6.15 6.27 21.95
N VAL A 34 6.51 7.49 21.54
CA VAL A 34 7.29 8.41 22.38
C VAL A 34 6.52 8.79 23.64
N ARG A 35 5.21 9.09 23.51
CA ARG A 35 4.34 9.38 24.66
C ARG A 35 4.32 8.24 25.66
N ALA A 36 4.16 7.00 25.19
CA ALA A 36 4.20 5.82 26.04
C ALA A 36 5.55 5.65 26.74
N GLY A 37 6.65 5.91 26.02
CA GLY A 37 8.00 5.88 26.56
C GLY A 37 8.26 6.96 27.63
N GLU A 38 7.75 8.16 27.41
CA GLU A 38 7.83 9.26 28.41
C GLU A 38 7.02 8.93 29.66
N GLU A 39 5.76 8.50 29.50
CA GLU A 39 4.90 8.12 30.61
C GLU A 39 5.42 6.91 31.40
N GLY A 40 6.11 5.97 30.71
CA GLY A 40 6.73 4.81 31.33
C GLY A 40 8.12 5.05 31.91
N GLY A 41 8.75 6.20 31.59
CA GLY A 41 10.15 6.47 31.96
C GLY A 41 11.19 5.62 31.23
N ILE A 42 10.79 4.96 30.11
CA ILE A 42 11.60 4.02 29.34
C ILE A 42 11.98 4.53 27.95
N LEU A 43 11.96 5.85 27.78
CA LEU A 43 12.23 6.48 26.47
C LEU A 43 13.60 6.07 25.90
N HIS A 44 14.61 5.91 26.77
CA HIS A 44 15.95 5.50 26.36
C HIS A 44 16.04 4.08 25.79
N GLU A 45 15.11 3.19 26.15
CA GLU A 45 15.00 1.85 25.60
C GLU A 45 14.19 1.83 24.29
N LEU A 46 13.13 2.65 24.20
CA LEU A 46 12.24 2.69 23.05
C LEU A 46 12.80 3.46 21.85
N LEU A 47 13.61 4.48 22.08
CA LEU A 47 14.19 5.29 20.99
C LEU A 47 15.09 4.48 20.03
N PRO A 48 16.00 3.61 20.50
CA PRO A 48 16.78 2.72 19.61
C PRO A 48 15.89 1.78 18.79
N GLU A 49 14.87 1.18 19.38
CA GLU A 49 13.94 0.30 18.68
C GLU A 49 13.09 1.03 17.65
N LEU A 50 12.65 2.25 17.99
CA LEU A 50 11.97 3.12 17.04
C LEU A 50 12.89 3.51 15.87
N ALA A 51 14.16 3.79 16.14
CA ALA A 51 15.15 4.09 15.11
C ALA A 51 15.38 2.88 14.18
N GLU A 52 15.50 1.66 14.73
CA GLU A 52 15.62 0.43 13.94
C GLU A 52 14.36 0.17 13.09
N PHE A 53 13.17 0.40 13.66
CA PHE A 53 11.92 0.31 12.91
C PHE A 53 11.88 1.29 11.74
N LEU A 54 12.29 2.54 11.96
CA LEU A 54 12.35 3.58 10.92
C LEU A 54 13.34 3.20 9.82
N ASP A 55 14.53 2.74 10.17
CA ASP A 55 15.56 2.31 9.23
C ASP A 55 15.08 1.12 8.40
N THR A 56 14.47 0.12 9.04
CA THR A 56 13.90 -1.04 8.35
C THR A 56 12.76 -0.65 7.42
N SER A 57 11.88 0.25 7.85
CA SER A 57 10.78 0.77 7.04
C SER A 57 11.30 1.58 5.85
N ALA A 58 12.32 2.42 6.06
CA ALA A 58 12.97 3.20 5.01
C ALA A 58 13.66 2.28 3.98
N LYS A 59 14.40 1.26 4.42
CA LYS A 59 15.05 0.27 3.55
C LYS A 59 14.01 -0.51 2.73
N THR A 60 12.92 -0.94 3.35
CA THR A 60 11.83 -1.64 2.66
C THR A 60 11.21 -0.74 1.59
N ARG A 61 10.91 0.52 1.93
CA ARG A 61 10.39 1.50 0.96
C ARG A 61 11.37 1.73 -0.18
N GLN A 62 12.66 1.91 0.11
CA GLN A 62 13.68 2.10 -0.92
C GLN A 62 13.76 0.91 -1.86
N THR A 63 13.74 -0.32 -1.34
CA THR A 63 13.75 -1.54 -2.15
C THR A 63 12.54 -1.59 -3.08
N ILE A 64 11.33 -1.27 -2.57
CA ILE A 64 10.11 -1.23 -3.38
C ILE A 64 10.20 -0.16 -4.47
N VAL A 65 10.60 1.06 -4.12
CA VAL A 65 10.74 2.18 -5.07
C VAL A 65 11.75 1.82 -6.16
N SER A 66 12.91 1.28 -5.80
CA SER A 66 13.93 0.86 -6.77
C SER A 66 13.41 -0.26 -7.70
N ALA A 67 12.68 -1.23 -7.17
CA ALA A 67 12.11 -2.30 -7.96
C ALA A 67 10.98 -1.82 -8.90
N MET A 68 10.28 -0.74 -8.56
CA MET A 68 9.23 -0.14 -9.38
C MET A 68 9.74 0.72 -10.54
N ILE A 69 11.03 1.10 -10.56
CA ILE A 69 11.58 1.94 -11.64
C ILE A 69 11.40 1.26 -13.00
N TYR A 70 11.80 -0.01 -13.11
CA TYR A 70 11.70 -0.74 -14.39
C TYR A 70 10.25 -0.90 -14.88
N PRO A 71 9.29 -1.39 -14.08
CA PRO A 71 7.88 -1.40 -14.47
C PRO A 71 7.33 -0.03 -14.87
N ALA A 72 7.72 1.04 -14.17
CA ALA A 72 7.27 2.39 -14.48
C ALA A 72 7.81 2.87 -15.84
N VAL A 73 9.10 2.66 -16.12
CA VAL A 73 9.69 2.99 -17.43
C VAL A 73 9.01 2.20 -18.55
N LEU A 74 8.82 0.88 -18.36
CA LEU A 74 8.15 0.02 -19.34
C LEU A 74 6.72 0.48 -19.63
N LEU A 75 5.97 0.81 -18.58
CA LEU A 75 4.60 1.29 -18.68
C LEU A 75 4.53 2.63 -19.41
N VAL A 76 5.37 3.60 -19.04
CA VAL A 76 5.41 4.92 -19.70
C VAL A 76 5.78 4.77 -21.16
N THR A 77 6.84 4.02 -21.48
CA THR A 77 7.27 3.79 -22.86
C THR A 77 6.17 3.08 -23.68
N GLY A 78 5.53 2.10 -23.08
CA GLY A 78 4.44 1.36 -23.72
C GLY A 78 3.22 2.22 -24.00
N ILE A 79 2.79 3.03 -23.02
CA ILE A 79 1.67 3.97 -23.20
C ILE A 79 2.02 4.99 -24.29
N VAL A 80 3.23 5.56 -24.28
CA VAL A 80 3.67 6.50 -25.33
C VAL A 80 3.68 5.81 -26.70
N SER A 81 4.17 4.58 -26.81
CA SER A 81 4.18 3.83 -28.08
C SER A 81 2.77 3.59 -28.62
N VAL A 82 1.85 3.10 -27.76
CA VAL A 82 0.44 2.89 -28.15
C VAL A 82 -0.24 4.21 -28.52
N PHE A 83 0.03 5.28 -27.77
CA PHE A 83 -0.49 6.61 -28.06
C PHE A 83 0.00 7.11 -29.42
N LEU A 84 1.29 7.00 -29.73
CA LEU A 84 1.85 7.39 -31.03
C LEU A 84 1.24 6.57 -32.18
N LEU A 85 1.07 5.27 -31.99
CA LEU A 85 0.42 4.42 -32.99
C LEU A 85 -1.03 4.86 -33.25
N LEU A 86 -1.81 5.10 -32.20
CA LEU A 86 -3.22 5.52 -32.33
C LEU A 86 -3.36 6.92 -32.93
N VAL A 87 -2.51 7.87 -32.55
CA VAL A 87 -2.67 9.28 -32.97
C VAL A 87 -2.08 9.54 -34.36
N PHE A 88 -0.98 8.88 -34.72
CA PHE A 88 -0.28 9.18 -35.96
C PHE A 88 -0.41 8.09 -37.03
N VAL A 89 -0.39 6.83 -36.63
CA VAL A 89 -0.36 5.70 -37.59
C VAL A 89 -1.78 5.30 -38.01
N VAL A 90 -2.67 5.10 -37.05
CA VAL A 90 -4.05 4.65 -37.33
C VAL A 90 -4.81 5.61 -38.28
N PRO A 91 -4.75 6.95 -38.15
CA PRO A 91 -5.43 7.86 -39.07
C PRO A 91 -4.94 7.79 -40.52
N GLN A 92 -3.67 7.43 -40.76
CA GLN A 92 -3.15 7.28 -42.13
C GLN A 92 -3.86 6.16 -42.89
N PHE A 93 -4.26 5.09 -42.17
CA PHE A 93 -5.04 4.01 -42.79
C PHE A 93 -6.48 4.46 -43.11
N ALA A 94 -7.10 5.38 -42.31
CA ALA A 94 -8.41 5.91 -42.65
C ALA A 94 -8.41 6.62 -43.99
N ALA A 95 -7.40 7.48 -44.24
CA ALA A 95 -7.24 8.15 -45.52
C ALA A 95 -7.08 7.16 -46.69
N MET A 96 -6.32 6.08 -46.51
CA MET A 96 -6.18 5.04 -47.52
C MET A 96 -7.50 4.33 -47.86
N PHE A 97 -8.39 4.12 -46.88
CA PHE A 97 -9.71 3.52 -47.12
C PHE A 97 -10.65 4.48 -47.83
N GLU A 98 -10.63 5.78 -47.50
CA GLU A 98 -11.41 6.80 -48.20
C GLU A 98 -10.98 6.91 -49.66
N ASP A 99 -9.66 6.92 -49.94
CA ASP A 99 -9.10 6.99 -51.28
C ASP A 99 -9.44 5.74 -52.12
N ALA A 100 -9.47 4.57 -51.51
CA ALA A 100 -9.82 3.30 -52.18
C ALA A 100 -11.33 3.08 -52.33
N GLY A 101 -12.18 3.92 -51.71
CA GLY A 101 -13.65 3.80 -51.81
C GLY A 101 -14.20 2.52 -51.17
N THR A 102 -13.43 1.86 -50.26
CA THR A 102 -13.79 0.57 -49.65
C THR A 102 -14.37 0.78 -48.25
N GLN A 103 -15.22 -0.17 -47.81
CA GLN A 103 -15.79 -0.11 -46.44
C GLN A 103 -14.73 -0.45 -45.40
N ILE A 104 -14.64 0.35 -44.37
CA ILE A 104 -13.73 0.13 -43.26
C ILE A 104 -14.24 -1.04 -42.40
N PRO A 105 -13.40 -2.08 -42.15
CA PRO A 105 -13.78 -3.21 -41.28
C PRO A 105 -14.14 -2.73 -39.86
N PRO A 106 -15.10 -3.39 -39.17
CA PRO A 106 -15.56 -2.94 -37.84
C PRO A 106 -14.45 -2.81 -36.78
N ALA A 107 -13.45 -3.68 -36.82
CA ALA A 107 -12.31 -3.62 -35.92
C ALA A 107 -11.42 -2.38 -36.17
N ALA A 108 -11.20 -2.02 -37.43
CA ALA A 108 -10.47 -0.81 -37.80
C ALA A 108 -11.28 0.44 -37.45
N GLN A 109 -12.61 0.43 -37.64
CA GLN A 109 -13.50 1.50 -37.26
C GLN A 109 -13.47 1.80 -35.75
N PHE A 110 -13.38 0.74 -34.91
CA PHE A 110 -13.19 0.89 -33.46
C PHE A 110 -11.87 1.59 -33.12
N LEU A 111 -10.76 1.19 -33.77
CA LEU A 111 -9.47 1.83 -33.55
C LEU A 111 -9.45 3.30 -33.99
N LEU A 112 -10.12 3.62 -35.11
CA LEU A 112 -10.28 5.00 -35.58
C LEU A 112 -11.09 5.86 -34.60
N SER A 113 -12.23 5.35 -34.13
CA SER A 113 -13.03 6.06 -33.14
C SER A 113 -12.29 6.28 -31.81
N LEU A 114 -11.45 5.31 -31.42
CA LEU A 114 -10.59 5.44 -30.24
C LEU A 114 -9.47 6.49 -30.47
N SER A 115 -8.90 6.52 -31.68
CA SER A 115 -7.92 7.52 -32.09
C SER A 115 -8.50 8.93 -32.04
N ASP A 116 -9.68 9.14 -32.64
CA ASP A 116 -10.37 10.43 -32.66
C ASP A 116 -10.74 10.91 -31.25
N TRP A 117 -11.21 9.99 -30.42
CA TRP A 117 -11.49 10.28 -29.02
C TRP A 117 -10.22 10.72 -28.28
N LEU A 118 -9.12 10.01 -28.51
CA LEU A 118 -7.84 10.28 -27.86
C LEU A 118 -7.25 11.63 -28.30
N GLN A 119 -7.39 11.99 -29.58
CA GLN A 119 -6.97 13.29 -30.12
C GLN A 119 -7.82 14.44 -29.56
N SER A 120 -9.14 14.23 -29.46
CA SER A 120 -10.08 15.27 -29.01
C SER A 120 -10.08 15.45 -27.49
N TYR A 121 -9.99 14.35 -26.75
CA TYR A 121 -10.21 14.32 -25.31
C TYR A 121 -9.02 13.77 -24.50
N GLY A 122 -7.93 13.37 -25.15
CA GLY A 122 -6.77 12.76 -24.45
C GLY A 122 -6.15 13.65 -23.37
N PHE A 123 -6.26 14.99 -23.51
CA PHE A 123 -5.81 15.93 -22.49
C PHE A 123 -6.63 15.86 -21.18
N LEU A 124 -7.84 15.30 -21.22
CA LEU A 124 -8.66 15.10 -20.03
C LEU A 124 -8.16 13.96 -19.14
N ILE A 125 -7.38 13.01 -19.68
CA ILE A 125 -6.83 11.87 -18.90
C ILE A 125 -5.94 12.36 -17.76
N PRO A 126 -4.88 13.18 -18.00
CA PRO A 126 -4.06 13.69 -16.91
C PRO A 126 -4.87 14.57 -15.94
N LEU A 127 -5.83 15.36 -16.45
CA LEU A 127 -6.70 16.19 -15.62
C LEU A 127 -7.60 15.33 -14.70
N ALA A 128 -8.19 14.25 -15.24
CA ALA A 128 -8.99 13.30 -14.46
C ALA A 128 -8.15 12.56 -13.40
N LEU A 129 -6.90 12.19 -13.71
CA LEU A 129 -5.98 11.58 -12.76
C LEU A 129 -5.64 12.53 -11.61
N VAL A 130 -5.38 13.79 -11.91
CA VAL A 130 -5.13 14.82 -10.90
C VAL A 130 -6.38 15.06 -10.05
N ALA A 131 -7.55 15.19 -10.65
CA ALA A 131 -8.82 15.36 -9.93
C ALA A 131 -9.13 14.13 -9.04
N ALA A 132 -8.92 12.92 -9.55
CA ALA A 132 -9.08 11.68 -8.79
C ALA A 132 -8.11 11.63 -7.59
N PHE A 133 -6.85 12.03 -7.77
CA PHE A 133 -5.87 12.09 -6.68
C PHE A 133 -6.28 13.07 -5.58
N PHE A 134 -6.73 14.27 -5.93
CA PHE A 134 -7.20 15.24 -4.95
C PHE A 134 -8.52 14.81 -4.30
N GLY A 135 -9.44 14.24 -5.06
CA GLY A 135 -10.70 13.68 -4.54
C GLY A 135 -10.45 12.56 -3.54
N TRP A 136 -9.54 11.63 -3.87
CA TRP A 136 -9.13 10.56 -2.95
C TRP A 136 -8.58 11.12 -1.63
N ARG A 137 -7.73 12.14 -1.71
CA ARG A 137 -7.14 12.77 -0.52
C ARG A 137 -8.18 13.46 0.38
N GLN A 138 -9.25 14.02 -0.20
CA GLN A 138 -10.34 14.61 0.58
C GLN A 138 -11.23 13.55 1.25
N LEU A 139 -11.47 12.42 0.58
CA LEU A 139 -12.24 11.31 1.15
C LEU A 139 -11.55 10.67 2.36
N ASP A 140 -10.22 10.67 2.40
CA ASP A 140 -9.44 10.20 3.54
C ASP A 140 -9.60 11.04 4.82
N ALA A 141 -10.17 12.23 4.74
CA ALA A 141 -10.39 13.10 5.89
C ALA A 141 -11.58 12.67 6.77
N GLN A 142 -12.52 11.86 6.27
CA GLN A 142 -13.73 11.44 7.00
C GLN A 142 -13.56 10.06 7.64
N ALA A 143 -13.76 9.95 8.96
CA ALA A 143 -13.60 8.71 9.72
C ALA A 143 -14.50 7.55 9.24
N SER A 144 -15.76 7.84 8.86
CA SER A 144 -16.69 6.82 8.35
C SER A 144 -16.26 6.23 7.01
N THR A 145 -15.61 7.02 6.17
CA THR A 145 -15.09 6.61 4.86
C THR A 145 -13.83 5.76 5.02
N ARG A 146 -12.98 6.08 6.01
CA ARG A 146 -11.78 5.29 6.34
C ARG A 146 -12.12 3.86 6.71
N LEU A 147 -13.08 3.65 7.61
CA LEU A 147 -13.47 2.30 8.06
C LEU A 147 -13.98 1.43 6.87
N ARG A 148 -14.80 2.01 5.98
CA ARG A 148 -15.29 1.31 4.77
C ARG A 148 -14.17 0.98 3.81
N ARG A 149 -13.26 1.92 3.56
CA ARG A 149 -12.07 1.72 2.73
C ARG A 149 -11.18 0.61 3.29
N ASP A 150 -10.88 0.68 4.58
CA ASP A 150 -9.99 -0.26 5.25
C ASP A 150 -10.56 -1.67 5.23
N ARG A 151 -11.89 -1.82 5.42
CA ARG A 151 -12.59 -3.09 5.23
C ARG A 151 -12.50 -3.59 3.79
N PHE A 152 -12.70 -2.72 2.80
CA PHE A 152 -12.61 -3.08 1.40
C PHE A 152 -11.19 -3.53 1.02
N LEU A 153 -10.17 -2.78 1.46
CA LEU A 153 -8.77 -3.11 1.21
C LEU A 153 -8.35 -4.46 1.82
N LEU A 154 -8.82 -4.77 3.04
CA LEU A 154 -8.60 -6.08 3.66
C LEU A 154 -9.30 -7.23 2.90
N GLY A 155 -10.40 -6.96 2.20
CA GLY A 155 -11.10 -7.94 1.35
C GLY A 155 -10.43 -8.24 0.02
N LEU A 156 -9.45 -7.45 -0.42
CA LEU A 156 -8.76 -7.67 -1.69
C LEU A 156 -7.77 -8.84 -1.59
N PRO A 157 -7.82 -9.81 -2.53
CA PRO A 157 -7.03 -11.06 -2.42
C PRO A 157 -5.52 -10.86 -2.42
N LEU A 158 -5.01 -9.77 -3.01
CA LEU A 158 -3.57 -9.46 -3.08
C LEU A 158 -3.12 -8.47 -2.01
N LEU A 159 -3.94 -7.45 -1.73
CA LEU A 159 -3.60 -6.37 -0.80
C LEU A 159 -3.99 -6.69 0.64
N GLY A 160 -5.10 -7.40 0.85
CA GLY A 160 -5.59 -7.75 2.18
C GLY A 160 -4.57 -8.49 3.03
N PRO A 161 -4.02 -9.63 2.57
CA PRO A 161 -2.99 -10.36 3.31
C PRO A 161 -1.74 -9.52 3.59
N LEU A 162 -1.35 -8.66 2.66
CA LEU A 162 -0.20 -7.79 2.81
C LEU A 162 -0.41 -6.74 3.91
N ILE A 163 -1.58 -6.05 3.89
CA ILE A 163 -1.95 -5.06 4.91
C ILE A 163 -2.02 -5.75 6.28
N LEU A 164 -2.69 -6.89 6.34
CA LEU A 164 -2.85 -7.66 7.57
C LEU A 164 -1.49 -8.06 8.17
N THR A 165 -0.58 -8.59 7.36
CA THR A 165 0.76 -8.99 7.81
C THR A 165 1.57 -7.78 8.28
N ARG A 166 1.49 -6.65 7.55
CA ARG A 166 2.17 -5.40 7.93
C ARG A 166 1.66 -4.85 9.25
N GLU A 167 0.34 -4.75 9.42
CA GLU A 167 -0.24 -4.24 10.66
C GLU A 167 0.04 -5.17 11.84
N SER A 168 0.07 -6.49 11.59
CA SER A 168 0.48 -7.49 12.59
C SER A 168 1.95 -7.34 13.00
N ALA A 169 2.85 -7.01 12.06
CA ALA A 169 4.25 -6.73 12.37
C ALA A 169 4.39 -5.50 13.27
N VAL A 170 3.69 -4.41 12.92
CA VAL A 170 3.70 -3.15 13.70
C VAL A 170 3.14 -3.38 15.10
N PHE A 171 1.99 -4.06 15.20
CA PHE A 171 1.36 -4.41 16.48
C PHE A 171 2.27 -5.25 17.35
N ALA A 172 2.80 -6.36 16.81
CA ALA A 172 3.65 -7.30 17.55
C ALA A 172 4.95 -6.64 18.02
N ARG A 173 5.59 -5.81 17.18
CA ARG A 173 6.79 -5.06 17.55
C ARG A 173 6.50 -4.12 18.71
N THR A 174 5.50 -3.25 18.54
CA THR A 174 5.17 -2.26 19.56
C THR A 174 4.80 -2.91 20.89
N LEU A 175 3.94 -3.93 20.85
CA LEU A 175 3.54 -4.66 22.05
C LEU A 175 4.73 -5.37 22.71
N GLY A 176 5.56 -6.05 21.91
CA GLY A 176 6.73 -6.77 22.40
C GLY A 176 7.76 -5.84 23.04
N SER A 177 8.06 -4.70 22.43
CA SER A 177 8.96 -3.69 22.98
C SER A 177 8.46 -3.10 24.29
N LEU A 178 7.18 -2.74 24.35
CA LEU A 178 6.57 -2.19 25.58
C LEU A 178 6.57 -3.23 26.72
N LEU A 179 6.27 -4.50 26.42
CA LEU A 179 6.35 -5.57 27.41
C LEU A 179 7.79 -5.84 27.85
N GLY A 180 8.75 -5.82 26.92
CA GLY A 180 10.18 -5.97 27.20
C GLY A 180 10.72 -4.90 28.12
N ALA A 181 10.20 -3.66 27.98
CA ALA A 181 10.50 -2.55 28.84
C ALA A 181 9.70 -2.55 30.19
N GLY A 182 8.95 -3.62 30.48
CA GLY A 182 8.23 -3.79 31.75
C GLY A 182 6.89 -3.06 31.85
N ILE A 183 6.34 -2.53 30.74
CA ILE A 183 5.01 -1.92 30.76
C ILE A 183 3.94 -3.01 30.96
N PRO A 184 2.96 -2.80 31.87
CA PRO A 184 1.88 -3.77 32.09
C PRO A 184 1.11 -4.06 30.80
N LEU A 185 0.74 -5.33 30.57
CA LEU A 185 0.14 -5.85 29.33
C LEU A 185 -1.04 -5.01 28.82
N ILE A 186 -2.01 -4.66 29.68
CA ILE A 186 -3.19 -3.87 29.28
C ILE A 186 -2.80 -2.48 28.77
N ARG A 187 -1.80 -1.84 29.41
CA ARG A 187 -1.31 -0.53 28.97
C ARG A 187 -0.54 -0.61 27.67
N ALA A 188 0.34 -1.62 27.54
CA ALA A 188 1.09 -1.89 26.32
C ALA A 188 0.15 -2.22 25.15
N LEU A 189 -0.91 -2.99 25.39
CA LEU A 189 -1.90 -3.37 24.38
C LEU A 189 -2.67 -2.15 23.86
N ARG A 190 -3.05 -1.21 24.74
CA ARG A 190 -3.69 0.06 24.33
C ARG A 190 -2.81 0.87 23.40
N VAL A 191 -1.54 1.06 23.76
CA VAL A 191 -0.58 1.80 22.93
C VAL A 191 -0.35 1.08 21.59
N ALA A 192 -0.14 -0.25 21.62
CA ALA A 192 0.05 -1.04 20.40
C ALA A 192 -1.16 -0.97 19.46
N ARG A 193 -2.39 -0.89 19.99
CA ARG A 193 -3.60 -0.66 19.19
C ARG A 193 -3.60 0.70 18.48
N GLU A 194 -3.19 1.76 19.17
CA GLU A 194 -3.17 3.12 18.61
C GLU A 194 -2.15 3.30 17.48
N VAL A 195 -1.18 2.41 17.40
CA VAL A 195 -0.14 2.40 16.36
C VAL A 195 -0.61 1.69 15.08
N VAL A 196 -1.60 0.81 15.18
CA VAL A 196 -2.21 0.12 14.02
C VAL A 196 -2.93 1.15 13.15
N ALA A 197 -2.52 1.25 11.88
CA ALA A 197 -3.03 2.27 10.95
C ALA A 197 -4.40 1.91 10.36
N ASN A 198 -4.74 0.63 10.30
CA ASN A 198 -6.03 0.16 9.80
C ASN A 198 -7.09 0.26 10.90
N ASP A 199 -8.09 1.11 10.68
CA ASP A 199 -9.15 1.38 11.66
C ASP A 199 -10.01 0.14 11.99
N GLN A 200 -10.17 -0.79 11.04
CA GLN A 200 -10.89 -2.04 11.29
C GLN A 200 -10.12 -2.97 12.24
N LEU A 201 -8.82 -3.13 12.02
CA LEU A 201 -7.97 -3.95 12.89
C LEU A 201 -7.83 -3.31 14.28
N SER A 202 -7.69 -1.99 14.34
CA SER A 202 -7.66 -1.24 15.60
C SER A 202 -8.96 -1.43 16.40
N ALA A 203 -10.12 -1.42 15.74
CA ALA A 203 -11.41 -1.69 16.39
C ALA A 203 -11.50 -3.12 16.96
N GLN A 204 -10.94 -4.12 16.28
CA GLN A 204 -10.90 -5.51 16.80
C GLN A 204 -9.97 -5.64 18.02
N LEU A 205 -8.89 -4.86 18.07
CA LEU A 205 -8.00 -4.85 19.23
C LEU A 205 -8.63 -4.27 20.49
N ILE A 206 -9.72 -3.49 20.39
CA ILE A 206 -10.52 -3.09 21.55
C ILE A 206 -11.10 -4.32 22.23
N GLN A 207 -11.67 -5.24 21.47
CA GLN A 207 -12.23 -6.48 22.01
C GLN A 207 -11.15 -7.37 22.63
N VAL A 208 -9.96 -7.44 22.00
CA VAL A 208 -8.79 -8.14 22.57
C VAL A 208 -8.40 -7.52 23.92
N GLU A 209 -8.34 -6.18 24.03
CA GLU A 209 -8.05 -5.49 25.29
C GLU A 209 -9.07 -5.83 26.39
N GLU A 210 -10.37 -5.89 26.03
CA GLU A 210 -11.45 -6.24 26.98
C GLU A 210 -11.35 -7.71 27.43
N ASP A 211 -11.15 -8.64 26.50
CA ASP A 211 -11.03 -10.07 26.81
C ASP A 211 -9.81 -10.33 27.69
N VAL A 212 -8.67 -9.71 27.41
CA VAL A 212 -7.45 -9.83 28.23
C VAL A 212 -7.66 -9.18 29.62
N ARG A 213 -8.36 -8.05 29.70
CA ARG A 213 -8.73 -7.45 30.99
C ARG A 213 -9.66 -8.34 31.80
N GLY A 214 -10.50 -9.14 31.14
CA GLY A 214 -11.36 -10.16 31.72
C GLY A 214 -10.62 -11.45 32.15
N GLY A 215 -9.29 -11.51 31.92
CA GLY A 215 -8.46 -12.66 32.35
C GLY A 215 -8.21 -13.70 31.25
N ALA A 216 -8.63 -13.43 29.99
CA ALA A 216 -8.27 -14.30 28.89
C ALA A 216 -6.79 -14.13 28.54
N GLY A 217 -6.15 -15.21 28.03
CA GLY A 217 -4.81 -15.13 27.46
C GLY A 217 -4.83 -14.27 26.18
N LEU A 218 -3.75 -13.53 25.92
CA LEU A 218 -3.60 -12.67 24.73
C LEU A 218 -3.69 -13.49 23.43
N GLY A 219 -3.06 -14.68 23.40
CA GLY A 219 -3.13 -15.58 22.23
C GLY A 219 -4.56 -16.00 21.92
N ALA A 220 -5.33 -16.41 22.91
CA ALA A 220 -6.73 -16.81 22.79
C ALA A 220 -7.64 -15.62 22.39
N ALA A 221 -7.39 -14.44 22.96
CA ALA A 221 -8.14 -13.22 22.61
C ALA A 221 -7.89 -12.79 21.15
N LEU A 222 -6.65 -12.89 20.65
CA LEU A 222 -6.31 -12.62 19.26
C LEU A 222 -6.95 -13.65 18.31
N GLU A 223 -6.93 -14.93 18.64
CA GLU A 223 -7.54 -16.01 17.86
C GLU A 223 -9.04 -15.77 17.65
N LYS A 224 -9.74 -15.40 18.72
CA LYS A 224 -11.18 -15.13 18.72
C LYS A 224 -11.60 -14.06 17.70
N THR A 225 -10.74 -13.10 17.38
CA THR A 225 -11.03 -12.05 16.39
C THR A 225 -11.06 -12.57 14.96
N GLN A 226 -10.40 -13.68 14.66
CA GLN A 226 -10.21 -14.26 13.31
C GLN A 226 -9.69 -13.27 12.25
N GLN A 227 -9.16 -12.13 12.68
CA GLN A 227 -8.67 -11.07 11.78
C GLN A 227 -7.15 -11.08 11.66
N PHE A 228 -6.44 -11.59 12.67
CA PHE A 228 -4.97 -11.63 12.67
C PHE A 228 -4.44 -12.95 12.10
N PRO A 229 -3.21 -12.97 11.54
CA PRO A 229 -2.61 -14.19 11.02
C PRO A 229 -2.53 -15.28 12.09
N THR A 230 -2.86 -16.53 11.71
CA THR A 230 -2.80 -17.69 12.61
C THR A 230 -1.43 -17.82 13.32
N LEU A 231 -0.37 -17.52 12.59
CA LEU A 231 0.99 -17.54 13.15
C LEU A 231 1.14 -16.58 14.34
N LEU A 232 0.50 -15.40 14.33
CA LEU A 232 0.63 -14.44 15.43
C LEU A 232 0.06 -14.98 16.73
N HIS A 233 -1.22 -15.39 16.71
CA HIS A 233 -1.86 -15.87 17.95
C HIS A 233 -1.24 -17.16 18.48
N GLN A 234 -0.77 -18.07 17.61
CA GLN A 234 -0.04 -19.28 18.03
C GLN A 234 1.30 -18.94 18.71
N LEU A 235 2.10 -18.04 18.11
CA LEU A 235 3.37 -17.61 18.69
C LEU A 235 3.16 -16.87 20.01
N VAL A 236 2.12 -16.06 20.11
CA VAL A 236 1.76 -15.36 21.35
C VAL A 236 1.38 -16.35 22.44
N ALA A 237 0.56 -17.37 22.13
CA ALA A 237 0.18 -18.41 23.10
C ALA A 237 1.41 -19.14 23.65
N VAL A 238 2.34 -19.56 22.78
CA VAL A 238 3.63 -20.16 23.19
C VAL A 238 4.44 -19.18 24.05
N GLY A 239 4.40 -17.89 23.73
CA GLY A 239 5.06 -16.84 24.51
C GLY A 239 4.48 -16.70 25.91
N GLU A 240 3.18 -16.77 26.06
CA GLU A 240 2.47 -16.71 27.34
C GLU A 240 2.80 -17.93 28.22
N GLU A 241 2.72 -19.14 27.64
CA GLU A 241 3.05 -20.37 28.36
C GLU A 241 4.51 -20.42 28.84
N SER A 242 5.44 -19.89 28.05
CA SER A 242 6.87 -19.86 28.37
C SER A 242 7.33 -18.65 29.18
N GLY A 243 6.46 -17.68 29.46
CA GLY A 243 6.80 -16.40 30.09
C GLY A 243 7.71 -15.50 29.25
N ARG A 244 7.77 -15.72 27.92
CA ARG A 244 8.65 -15.01 26.97
C ARG A 244 7.89 -14.22 25.93
N THR A 245 6.68 -13.76 26.24
CA THR A 245 5.77 -13.08 25.31
C THR A 245 6.45 -11.89 24.62
N ALA A 246 7.18 -11.06 25.35
CA ALA A 246 7.88 -9.90 24.80
C ALA A 246 8.86 -10.29 23.68
N SER A 247 9.77 -11.21 23.96
CA SER A 247 10.81 -11.63 23.00
C SER A 247 10.23 -12.37 21.78
N ILE A 248 9.16 -13.13 21.97
CA ILE A 248 8.47 -13.83 20.88
C ILE A 248 7.74 -12.84 19.99
N LEU A 249 7.07 -11.83 20.55
CA LEU A 249 6.41 -10.78 19.78
C LEU A 249 7.40 -10.00 18.89
N VAL A 250 8.56 -9.61 19.44
CA VAL A 250 9.60 -8.90 18.63
C VAL A 250 10.12 -9.80 17.50
N LYS A 251 10.36 -11.09 17.77
CA LYS A 251 10.78 -12.05 16.72
C LYS A 251 9.69 -12.28 15.69
N SER A 252 8.43 -12.36 16.11
CA SER A 252 7.28 -12.48 15.21
C SER A 252 7.18 -11.27 14.28
N ALA A 253 7.38 -10.07 14.81
CA ALA A 253 7.39 -8.85 14.02
C ALA A 253 8.47 -8.89 12.92
N ALA A 254 9.68 -9.31 13.23
CA ALA A 254 10.76 -9.48 12.24
C ALA A 254 10.40 -10.52 11.17
N THR A 255 9.72 -11.61 11.56
CA THR A 255 9.21 -12.62 10.61
C THR A 255 8.16 -12.04 9.68
N PHE A 256 7.19 -11.29 10.21
CA PHE A 256 6.16 -10.63 9.40
C PHE A 256 6.75 -9.58 8.46
N ASP A 257 7.75 -8.80 8.89
CA ASP A 257 8.45 -7.85 8.00
C ASP A 257 9.11 -8.56 6.81
N ASN A 258 9.71 -9.74 7.05
CA ASN A 258 10.26 -10.55 5.97
C ASN A 258 9.18 -11.07 5.03
N ILE A 259 8.03 -11.50 5.55
CA ILE A 259 6.88 -11.94 4.73
C ILE A 259 6.36 -10.77 3.88
N VAL A 260 6.17 -9.59 4.46
CA VAL A 260 5.75 -8.37 3.73
C VAL A 260 6.73 -8.05 2.61
N ARG A 261 8.03 -8.08 2.90
CA ARG A 261 9.08 -7.82 1.91
C ARG A 261 9.04 -8.81 0.74
N ASN A 262 8.89 -10.09 1.04
CA ASN A 262 8.80 -11.13 0.03
C ASN A 262 7.51 -11.03 -0.80
N GLN A 263 6.37 -10.76 -0.17
CA GLN A 263 5.09 -10.55 -0.86
C GLN A 263 5.16 -9.34 -1.80
N MET A 264 5.73 -8.22 -1.34
CA MET A 264 5.93 -7.03 -2.17
C MET A 264 6.86 -7.31 -3.35
N ALA A 265 7.98 -7.99 -3.13
CA ALA A 265 8.90 -8.39 -4.21
C ALA A 265 8.20 -9.28 -5.25
N SER A 266 7.39 -10.23 -4.81
CA SER A 266 6.62 -11.11 -5.70
C SER A 266 5.56 -10.35 -6.50
N LEU A 267 4.86 -9.39 -5.88
CA LEU A 267 3.88 -8.53 -6.57
C LEU A 267 4.57 -7.69 -7.67
N VAL A 268 5.69 -7.05 -7.34
CA VAL A 268 6.46 -6.27 -8.32
C VAL A 268 7.00 -7.15 -9.44
N ALA A 269 7.51 -8.34 -9.13
CA ALA A 269 7.99 -9.29 -10.14
C ALA A 269 6.87 -9.76 -11.08
N ALA A 270 5.65 -9.95 -10.58
CA ALA A 270 4.50 -10.33 -11.38
C ALA A 270 3.97 -9.20 -12.30
N LEU A 271 4.21 -7.94 -11.94
CA LEU A 271 3.81 -6.80 -12.77
C LEU A 271 4.53 -6.79 -14.12
N GLN A 272 5.80 -7.18 -14.18
CA GLN A 272 6.60 -7.13 -15.41
C GLN A 272 6.04 -8.03 -16.51
N PRO A 273 5.82 -9.35 -16.32
CA PRO A 273 5.20 -10.19 -17.34
C PRO A 273 3.80 -9.72 -17.72
N ALA A 274 3.00 -9.25 -16.75
CA ALA A 274 1.66 -8.75 -17.03
C ALA A 274 1.68 -7.50 -17.93
N LEU A 275 2.59 -6.55 -17.67
CA LEU A 275 2.75 -5.36 -18.51
C LEU A 275 3.20 -5.72 -19.92
N ILE A 276 4.18 -6.62 -20.06
CA ILE A 276 4.65 -7.07 -21.37
C ILE A 276 3.50 -7.72 -22.17
N LEU A 277 2.71 -8.58 -21.53
CA LEU A 277 1.58 -9.23 -22.17
C LEU A 277 0.52 -8.22 -22.61
N ILE A 278 0.15 -7.25 -21.75
CA ILE A 278 -0.81 -6.20 -22.07
C ILE A 278 -0.32 -5.36 -23.26
N LEU A 279 0.95 -4.96 -23.26
CA LEU A 279 1.53 -4.17 -24.35
C LEU A 279 1.61 -4.99 -25.65
N ALA A 280 2.00 -6.26 -25.58
CA ALA A 280 2.03 -7.13 -26.75
C ALA A 280 0.63 -7.32 -27.35
N LEU A 281 -0.40 -7.51 -26.53
CA LEU A 281 -1.79 -7.59 -26.97
C LEU A 281 -2.29 -6.28 -27.59
N ALA A 282 -1.94 -5.14 -26.99
CA ALA A 282 -2.32 -3.83 -27.52
C ALA A 282 -1.67 -3.56 -28.88
N VAL A 283 -0.35 -3.65 -28.98
CA VAL A 283 0.39 -3.39 -30.22
C VAL A 283 0.08 -4.44 -31.27
N GLY A 284 0.05 -5.73 -30.89
CA GLY A 284 -0.29 -6.83 -31.78
C GLY A 284 -1.72 -6.73 -32.30
N GLY A 285 -2.67 -6.36 -31.43
CA GLY A 285 -4.07 -6.13 -31.82
C GLY A 285 -4.21 -4.99 -32.83
N ILE A 286 -3.54 -3.85 -32.61
CA ILE A 286 -3.51 -2.74 -33.57
C ILE A 286 -2.93 -3.21 -34.91
N THR A 287 -1.78 -3.88 -34.88
CA THR A 287 -1.07 -4.34 -36.09
C THR A 287 -1.90 -5.33 -36.87
N ILE A 288 -2.47 -6.35 -36.22
CA ILE A 288 -3.31 -7.36 -36.89
C ILE A 288 -4.56 -6.71 -37.49
N THR A 289 -5.19 -5.79 -36.78
CA THR A 289 -6.37 -5.08 -37.28
C THR A 289 -6.03 -4.25 -38.53
N MET A 290 -4.92 -3.52 -38.50
CA MET A 290 -4.48 -2.72 -39.65
C MET A 290 -4.09 -3.61 -40.84
N LEU A 291 -3.37 -4.71 -40.60
CA LEU A 291 -2.99 -5.65 -41.65
C LEU A 291 -4.22 -6.32 -42.27
N SER A 292 -5.16 -6.77 -41.47
CA SER A 292 -6.46 -7.33 -41.93
C SER A 292 -7.24 -6.31 -42.77
N ALA A 293 -7.20 -5.03 -42.36
CA ALA A 293 -7.83 -3.96 -43.11
C ALA A 293 -7.20 -3.74 -44.49
N VAL A 294 -5.87 -3.76 -44.59
CA VAL A 294 -5.14 -3.67 -45.88
C VAL A 294 -5.44 -4.86 -46.79
N PHE A 295 -5.49 -6.08 -46.25
CA PHE A 295 -5.84 -7.26 -47.03
C PHE A 295 -7.28 -7.19 -47.56
N SER A 296 -8.22 -6.64 -46.81
CA SER A 296 -9.60 -6.50 -47.29
C SER A 296 -9.73 -5.51 -48.48
N MET A 297 -8.87 -4.50 -48.52
CA MET A 297 -8.81 -3.57 -49.67
C MET A 297 -8.35 -4.31 -50.96
N ASN A 298 -7.29 -5.12 -50.87
CA ASN A 298 -6.78 -5.87 -52.03
C ASN A 298 -7.71 -7.00 -52.50
N ALA A 299 -8.58 -7.52 -51.64
CA ALA A 299 -9.54 -8.57 -52.00
C ALA A 299 -10.75 -8.08 -52.82
N VAL A 300 -10.97 -6.77 -52.89
CA VAL A 300 -12.08 -6.16 -53.65
C VAL A 300 -11.69 -5.86 -55.12
N GLU A 301 -10.40 -5.95 -55.48
CA GLU A 301 -9.92 -5.70 -56.84
C GLU A 301 -10.05 -6.93 -57.78
N PHE A 302 -10.66 -8.02 -57.36
CA PHE A 302 -10.97 -9.20 -58.21
C PHE A 302 -12.49 -9.46 -58.13
#